data_64c75da44227363ce9306ff7811ac59e
#
_entry.id   64c75da44227363ce9306ff7811ac59e
#
_cell.length_a   1.000
_cell.length_b   1.000
_cell.length_c   1.000
_cell.angle_alpha   90.00
_cell.angle_beta   90.00
_cell.angle_gamma   90.00
#
_symmetry.space_group_name_H-M   'P 1'
#
loop_
_entity.id
_entity.type
_entity.pdbx_description
1 polymer ?
#
loop_
_entity_poly.entity_id
_entity_poly.type
_entity_poly.pdbx_seq_one_letter_code
_entity_poly.pdbx_strand_id
1 'polypeptide(L)'
;MNSNKHTFRAQFAAACSTLVTAWKRLSTKHQFVILFFAVVLLMAGGHHIYLSSTAPSQSDEEAAYEPTTTIVNAKKKNRILSVPNYKAAFPDSQSVQIVAANKWGVRPVKNRADAEARKKELVYVGESPYYHVDPLHSSIPYLVPRAALLLQDIGQAFYDSLYMKGVPINQLIVTSVMRSMEDVRRLQRHNGNATDNSCHLYGTTFDICYNRYHAVDREVRNDTLKWVLSEVLRDIRRDKRAYIKYEVKQGCFHMTVR
;
A
#
# COMPACT_ATOMS: atom_id res chain seq x y z
N MET A 1 17.42 63.58 13.92
CA MET A 1 17.30 62.12 13.59
C MET A 1 18.38 61.55 12.63
N ASN A 2 19.43 62.33 12.30
CA ASN A 2 20.42 61.93 11.27
C ASN A 2 21.77 61.43 11.83
N SER A 3 22.09 61.66 13.08
CA SER A 3 23.39 61.29 13.69
C SER A 3 23.57 59.79 13.93
N ASN A 4 22.49 59.04 14.27
CA ASN A 4 22.57 57.61 14.58
C ASN A 4 22.81 56.70 13.36
N LYS A 5 22.44 57.16 12.16
CA LYS A 5 22.65 56.36 10.94
C LYS A 5 24.12 56.36 10.47
N HIS A 6 24.85 57.47 10.70
CA HIS A 6 26.27 57.55 10.34
C HIS A 6 27.14 56.69 11.26
N THR A 7 26.87 56.71 12.56
CA THR A 7 27.59 55.88 13.56
C THR A 7 27.35 54.38 13.30
N PHE A 8 26.12 53.95 12.99
CA PHE A 8 25.80 52.57 12.68
C PHE A 8 26.50 52.06 11.41
N ARG A 9 26.53 52.89 10.34
CA ARG A 9 27.24 52.54 9.11
C ARG A 9 28.75 52.39 9.30
N ALA A 10 29.38 53.29 10.11
CA ALA A 10 30.79 53.21 10.39
C ALA A 10 31.15 51.96 11.23
N GLN A 11 30.35 51.63 12.24
CA GLN A 11 30.52 50.45 13.04
C GLN A 11 30.32 49.15 12.24
N PHE A 12 29.32 49.14 11.37
CA PHE A 12 29.06 48.00 10.46
C PHE A 12 30.21 47.78 9.46
N ALA A 13 30.74 48.86 8.86
CA ALA A 13 31.87 48.78 7.95
C ALA A 13 33.16 48.29 8.65
N ALA A 14 33.41 48.74 9.88
CA ALA A 14 34.54 48.24 10.68
C ALA A 14 34.41 46.78 11.04
N ALA A 15 33.22 46.30 11.41
CA ALA A 15 32.96 44.89 11.69
C ALA A 15 33.14 44.00 10.43
N CYS A 16 32.65 44.46 9.26
CA CYS A 16 32.85 43.75 8.02
C CYS A 16 34.32 43.63 7.62
N SER A 17 35.12 44.69 7.81
CA SER A 17 36.55 44.66 7.50
C SER A 17 37.31 43.70 8.41
N THR A 18 36.95 43.62 9.67
CA THR A 18 37.54 42.67 10.63
C THR A 18 37.23 41.23 10.27
N LEU A 19 35.97 40.95 9.87
CA LEU A 19 35.55 39.62 9.41
C LEU A 19 36.27 39.17 8.12
N VAL A 20 36.41 40.07 7.16
CA VAL A 20 37.16 39.78 5.92
C VAL A 20 38.63 39.50 6.22
N THR A 21 39.24 40.24 7.13
CA THR A 21 40.63 39.99 7.51
C THR A 21 40.80 38.66 8.27
N ALA A 22 39.88 38.32 9.16
CA ALA A 22 39.83 37.02 9.83
C ALA A 22 39.66 35.88 8.85
N TRP A 23 38.74 36.02 7.87
CA TRP A 23 38.51 35.05 6.83
C TRP A 23 39.76 34.73 6.01
N LYS A 24 40.51 35.76 5.59
CA LYS A 24 41.76 35.61 4.84
C LYS A 24 42.87 34.88 5.60
N ARG A 25 42.82 34.86 6.93
CA ARG A 25 43.80 34.17 7.82
C ARG A 25 43.47 32.69 8.01
N LEU A 26 42.27 32.24 7.66
CA LEU A 26 41.87 30.83 7.77
C LEU A 26 42.46 29.99 6.62
N SER A 27 42.86 28.77 6.96
CA SER A 27 43.24 27.82 5.89
C SER A 27 42.06 27.49 4.98
N THR A 28 42.36 27.17 3.75
CA THR A 28 41.33 26.81 2.71
C THR A 28 40.36 25.75 3.21
N LYS A 29 40.82 24.76 3.96
CA LYS A 29 39.94 23.71 4.53
C LYS A 29 38.90 24.28 5.51
N HIS A 30 39.32 25.21 6.40
CA HIS A 30 38.40 25.84 7.33
C HIS A 30 37.41 26.78 6.64
N GLN A 31 37.85 27.47 5.59
CA GLN A 31 36.95 28.30 4.77
C GLN A 31 35.85 27.48 4.13
N PHE A 32 36.17 26.30 3.55
CA PHE A 32 35.17 25.40 2.99
C PHE A 32 34.19 24.87 4.04
N VAL A 33 34.66 24.50 5.23
CA VAL A 33 33.79 24.05 6.33
C VAL A 33 32.82 25.13 6.75
N ILE A 34 33.28 26.35 6.95
CA ILE A 34 32.42 27.49 7.33
C ILE A 34 31.40 27.80 6.24
N LEU A 35 31.81 27.76 4.97
CA LEU A 35 30.91 27.98 3.83
C LEU A 35 29.83 26.92 3.75
N PHE A 36 30.21 25.65 3.94
CA PHE A 36 29.26 24.54 3.97
C PHE A 36 28.21 24.72 5.07
N PHE A 37 28.61 25.02 6.30
CA PHE A 37 27.63 25.26 7.37
C PHE A 37 26.80 26.52 7.16
N ALA A 38 27.32 27.56 6.54
CA ALA A 38 26.55 28.76 6.19
C ALA A 38 25.48 28.44 5.13
N VAL A 39 25.79 27.63 4.12
CA VAL A 39 24.83 27.17 3.10
C VAL A 39 23.75 26.28 3.74
N VAL A 40 24.12 25.36 4.63
CA VAL A 40 23.15 24.49 5.33
C VAL A 40 22.20 25.33 6.21
N LEU A 41 22.71 26.32 6.92
CA LEU A 41 21.89 27.23 7.74
C LEU A 41 20.97 28.10 6.88
N LEU A 42 21.42 28.56 5.71
CA LEU A 42 20.58 29.32 4.77
C LEU A 42 19.47 28.43 4.18
N MET A 43 19.79 27.18 3.84
CA MET A 43 18.77 26.22 3.37
C MET A 43 17.76 25.88 4.46
N ALA A 44 18.21 25.63 5.68
CA ALA A 44 17.33 25.35 6.83
C ALA A 44 16.46 26.58 7.18
N GLY A 45 17.03 27.76 7.19
CA GLY A 45 16.30 29.03 7.41
C GLY A 45 15.31 29.32 6.30
N GLY A 46 15.72 29.12 5.02
CA GLY A 46 14.84 29.27 3.87
C GLY A 46 13.68 28.28 3.88
N HIS A 47 13.94 27.03 4.26
CA HIS A 47 12.91 26.00 4.42
C HIS A 47 11.90 26.36 5.54
N HIS A 48 12.39 26.87 6.66
CA HIS A 48 11.53 27.30 7.77
C HIS A 48 10.66 28.51 7.39
N ILE A 49 11.23 29.48 6.66
CA ILE A 49 10.47 30.64 6.17
C ILE A 49 9.44 30.20 5.13
N TYR A 50 9.80 29.28 4.22
CA TYR A 50 8.88 28.73 3.23
C TYR A 50 7.70 28.00 3.90
N LEU A 51 7.98 27.13 4.87
CA LEU A 51 6.94 26.42 5.63
C LEU A 51 6.05 27.38 6.44
N SER A 52 6.62 28.44 7.01
CA SER A 52 5.84 29.41 7.78
C SER A 52 5.01 30.36 6.89
N SER A 53 5.45 30.62 5.66
CA SER A 53 4.70 31.45 4.70
C SER A 53 3.63 30.68 3.90
N THR A 54 3.72 29.36 3.87
CA THR A 54 2.74 28.48 3.22
C THR A 54 1.76 27.80 4.19
N ALA A 55 2.00 27.90 5.50
CA ALA A 55 1.04 27.46 6.50
C ALA A 55 -0.15 28.42 6.52
N PRO A 56 -1.38 27.94 6.31
CA PRO A 56 -2.57 28.80 6.48
C PRO A 56 -2.62 29.32 7.91
N SER A 57 -3.12 30.55 8.10
CA SER A 57 -3.29 31.09 9.44
C SER A 57 -4.33 30.27 10.21
N GLN A 58 -4.17 30.13 11.52
CA GLN A 58 -5.08 29.34 12.36
C GLN A 58 -6.55 29.80 12.24
N SER A 59 -6.79 31.07 11.86
CA SER A 59 -8.12 31.61 11.57
C SER A 59 -8.72 31.10 10.24
N ASP A 60 -7.85 30.79 9.25
CA ASP A 60 -8.30 30.32 7.94
C ASP A 60 -8.52 28.80 7.95
N GLU A 61 -7.81 28.07 8.81
CA GLU A 61 -7.98 26.62 9.00
C GLU A 61 -9.32 26.29 9.71
N GLU A 62 -9.74 27.12 10.68
CA GLU A 62 -11.01 26.93 11.36
C GLU A 62 -12.23 27.27 10.48
N ALA A 63 -12.04 28.15 9.49
CA ALA A 63 -13.07 28.48 8.50
C ALA A 63 -13.12 27.53 7.29
N ALA A 64 -12.01 26.83 6.98
CA ALA A 64 -11.90 25.91 5.84
C ALA A 64 -12.24 24.46 6.22
N TYR A 65 -12.16 24.07 7.48
CA TYR A 65 -12.58 22.77 7.98
C TYR A 65 -13.99 22.86 8.61
N GLU A 66 -14.95 23.32 7.82
CA GLU A 66 -16.26 22.71 7.93
C GLU A 66 -16.04 21.27 7.44
N PRO A 67 -16.18 20.25 8.30
CA PRO A 67 -16.30 18.91 7.77
C PRO A 67 -17.51 19.00 6.84
N THR A 68 -17.30 18.88 5.55
CA THR A 68 -18.36 18.46 4.67
C THR A 68 -18.69 17.06 5.17
N THR A 69 -19.36 17.04 6.33
CA THR A 69 -20.22 15.96 6.68
C THR A 69 -21.25 15.99 5.56
N THR A 70 -20.88 15.43 4.43
CA THR A 70 -21.88 14.74 3.65
C THR A 70 -22.46 13.81 4.70
N ILE A 71 -23.51 14.29 5.38
CA ILE A 71 -24.45 13.45 6.11
C ILE A 71 -24.94 12.55 5.00
N VAL A 72 -24.15 11.53 4.71
CA VAL A 72 -24.62 10.36 4.01
C VAL A 72 -25.81 9.98 4.85
N ASN A 73 -26.99 10.25 4.33
CA ASN A 73 -28.25 10.06 5.00
C ASN A 73 -28.22 8.65 5.59
N ALA A 74 -27.87 8.54 6.87
CA ALA A 74 -27.60 7.29 7.58
C ALA A 74 -28.84 6.37 7.62
N LYS A 75 -29.96 6.81 7.04
CA LYS A 75 -31.20 6.09 6.95
C LYS A 75 -31.36 5.13 5.78
N LYS A 76 -30.55 5.23 4.70
CA LYS A 76 -30.69 4.33 3.54
C LYS A 76 -29.44 3.51 3.33
N LYS A 77 -29.37 2.37 4.01
CA LYS A 77 -28.31 1.38 3.79
C LYS A 77 -28.44 0.77 2.39
N ASN A 78 -27.33 0.62 1.68
CA ASN A 78 -27.32 -0.05 0.39
C ASN A 78 -27.64 -1.53 0.56
N ARG A 79 -28.41 -2.08 -0.38
CA ARG A 79 -28.76 -3.51 -0.37
C ARG A 79 -27.51 -4.36 -0.72
N ILE A 80 -27.45 -5.53 -0.12
CA ILE A 80 -26.51 -6.58 -0.53
C ILE A 80 -27.15 -7.34 -1.69
N LEU A 81 -26.51 -7.33 -2.85
CA LEU A 81 -27.03 -7.96 -4.07
C LEU A 81 -26.41 -9.34 -4.31
N SER A 82 -25.17 -9.54 -3.85
CA SER A 82 -24.38 -10.74 -4.11
C SER A 82 -24.22 -11.05 -5.61
N VAL A 83 -23.80 -12.26 -5.93
CA VAL A 83 -23.82 -12.83 -7.28
C VAL A 83 -24.75 -14.05 -7.28
N PRO A 84 -25.53 -14.27 -8.35
CA PRO A 84 -26.50 -15.40 -8.40
C PRO A 84 -25.82 -16.76 -8.32
N ASN A 85 -24.65 -16.90 -8.91
CA ASN A 85 -23.89 -18.15 -8.93
C ASN A 85 -22.37 -17.85 -8.93
N TYR A 86 -21.68 -18.28 -7.89
CA TYR A 86 -20.23 -18.02 -7.73
C TYR A 86 -19.37 -18.66 -8.83
N LYS A 87 -19.69 -19.90 -9.25
CA LYS A 87 -18.93 -20.57 -10.31
C LYS A 87 -19.11 -19.89 -11.66
N ALA A 88 -20.30 -19.40 -11.95
CA ALA A 88 -20.59 -18.66 -13.18
C ALA A 88 -20.01 -17.24 -13.15
N ALA A 89 -20.02 -16.58 -11.99
CA ALA A 89 -19.46 -15.24 -11.83
C ALA A 89 -17.92 -15.22 -11.85
N PHE A 90 -17.29 -16.31 -11.36
CA PHE A 90 -15.83 -16.43 -11.22
C PHE A 90 -15.31 -17.73 -11.85
N PRO A 91 -15.38 -17.86 -13.20
CA PRO A 91 -15.10 -19.08 -13.92
C PRO A 91 -13.66 -19.22 -14.40
N ASP A 92 -12.79 -18.23 -14.12
CA ASP A 92 -11.51 -18.11 -14.81
C ASP A 92 -10.60 -19.31 -14.51
N SER A 93 -10.30 -20.08 -15.53
CA SER A 93 -9.53 -21.32 -15.41
C SER A 93 -8.05 -21.07 -15.12
N GLN A 94 -7.37 -22.10 -14.63
CA GLN A 94 -5.93 -22.08 -14.42
C GLN A 94 -5.17 -21.71 -15.71
N SER A 95 -5.63 -22.18 -16.87
CA SER A 95 -4.97 -21.93 -18.15
C SER A 95 -4.91 -20.45 -18.54
N VAL A 96 -5.96 -19.67 -18.29
CA VAL A 96 -5.92 -18.22 -18.56
C VAL A 96 -5.13 -17.47 -17.51
N GLN A 97 -5.18 -17.92 -16.28
CA GLN A 97 -4.45 -17.29 -15.17
C GLN A 97 -2.93 -17.47 -15.30
N ILE A 98 -2.46 -18.65 -15.74
CA ILE A 98 -1.02 -18.88 -15.92
C ILE A 98 -0.42 -18.01 -17.04
N VAL A 99 -1.19 -17.73 -18.08
CA VAL A 99 -0.76 -16.80 -19.15
C VAL A 99 -0.55 -15.39 -18.58
N ALA A 100 -1.49 -14.91 -17.77
CA ALA A 100 -1.37 -13.60 -17.11
C ALA A 100 -0.22 -13.59 -16.09
N ALA A 101 -0.07 -14.66 -15.31
CA ALA A 101 1.00 -14.80 -14.33
C ALA A 101 2.38 -14.72 -14.97
N ASN A 102 2.59 -15.42 -16.10
CA ASN A 102 3.84 -15.33 -16.86
C ASN A 102 4.10 -13.95 -17.45
N LYS A 103 3.03 -13.28 -17.91
CA LYS A 103 3.15 -11.96 -18.55
C LYS A 103 3.52 -10.85 -17.56
N TRP A 104 2.94 -10.87 -16.36
CA TRP A 104 2.99 -9.76 -15.41
C TRP A 104 3.84 -10.06 -14.16
N GLY A 105 4.28 -11.30 -14.04
CA GLY A 105 5.02 -11.77 -12.88
C GLY A 105 6.53 -11.71 -13.04
N VAL A 106 7.20 -12.14 -11.99
CA VAL A 106 8.64 -12.34 -11.97
C VAL A 106 8.99 -13.79 -12.27
N ARG A 107 10.26 -14.06 -12.59
CA ARG A 107 10.75 -15.44 -12.69
C ARG A 107 10.53 -16.15 -11.35
N PRO A 108 10.08 -17.43 -11.36
CA PRO A 108 9.90 -18.20 -10.13
C PRO A 108 11.13 -18.16 -9.23
N VAL A 109 10.93 -17.87 -7.95
CA VAL A 109 12.00 -17.89 -6.95
C VAL A 109 12.25 -19.30 -6.46
N LYS A 110 13.51 -19.62 -6.18
CA LYS A 110 13.91 -20.95 -5.72
C LYS A 110 13.37 -21.25 -4.31
N ASN A 111 13.57 -20.28 -3.40
CA ASN A 111 13.23 -20.35 -1.98
C ASN A 111 13.04 -18.94 -1.40
N ARG A 112 12.87 -18.84 -0.06
CA ARG A 112 12.68 -17.55 0.64
C ARG A 112 13.88 -16.62 0.47
N ALA A 113 15.10 -17.14 0.56
CA ALA A 113 16.32 -16.31 0.42
C ALA A 113 16.44 -15.69 -0.99
N ASP A 114 16.04 -16.42 -2.04
CA ASP A 114 15.99 -15.88 -3.40
C ASP A 114 14.93 -14.79 -3.54
N ALA A 115 13.77 -14.92 -2.87
CA ALA A 115 12.75 -13.86 -2.83
C ALA A 115 13.28 -12.60 -2.12
N GLU A 116 13.97 -12.77 -0.99
CA GLU A 116 14.59 -11.68 -0.23
C GLU A 116 15.63 -10.92 -1.08
N ALA A 117 16.41 -11.61 -1.89
CA ALA A 117 17.38 -11.00 -2.80
C ALA A 117 16.70 -10.16 -3.90
N ARG A 118 15.41 -10.38 -4.16
CA ARG A 118 14.63 -9.74 -5.24
C ARG A 118 13.66 -8.66 -4.74
N LYS A 119 13.93 -8.03 -3.61
CA LYS A 119 13.10 -6.95 -3.03
C LYS A 119 12.86 -5.76 -3.97
N LYS A 120 13.67 -5.58 -5.00
CA LYS A 120 13.45 -4.54 -6.03
C LYS A 120 12.27 -4.84 -6.96
N GLU A 121 11.90 -6.11 -7.10
CA GLU A 121 10.84 -6.60 -7.98
C GLU A 121 9.57 -6.97 -7.20
N LEU A 122 9.67 -7.16 -5.89
CA LEU A 122 8.64 -7.71 -5.04
C LEU A 122 8.29 -6.75 -3.89
N VAL A 123 7.01 -6.71 -3.54
CA VAL A 123 6.48 -5.96 -2.39
C VAL A 123 6.15 -6.95 -1.29
N TYR A 124 6.56 -6.65 -0.06
CA TYR A 124 6.18 -7.41 1.12
C TYR A 124 4.69 -7.22 1.43
N VAL A 125 3.99 -8.32 1.67
CA VAL A 125 2.57 -8.35 2.04
C VAL A 125 2.48 -8.73 3.52
N GLY A 126 2.23 -7.73 4.35
CA GLY A 126 1.96 -7.87 5.79
C GLY A 126 0.52 -7.56 6.13
N GLU A 127 0.25 -7.39 7.42
CA GLU A 127 -1.04 -6.92 7.92
C GLU A 127 -1.41 -5.56 7.35
N SER A 128 -2.70 -5.36 7.15
CA SER A 128 -3.30 -4.14 6.63
C SER A 128 -4.57 -3.82 7.42
N PRO A 129 -5.01 -2.56 7.49
CA PRO A 129 -6.34 -2.22 8.04
C PRO A 129 -7.49 -2.94 7.33
N TYR A 130 -7.29 -3.42 6.11
CA TYR A 130 -8.32 -4.01 5.26
C TYR A 130 -8.29 -5.53 5.18
N TYR A 131 -7.15 -6.13 5.50
CA TYR A 131 -7.00 -7.59 5.48
C TYR A 131 -5.99 -8.09 6.51
N HIS A 132 -6.28 -9.25 7.03
CA HIS A 132 -5.42 -10.07 7.86
C HIS A 132 -4.68 -11.09 6.98
N VAL A 133 -3.43 -11.39 7.29
CA VAL A 133 -2.64 -12.42 6.60
C VAL A 133 -2.48 -13.63 7.49
N ASP A 134 -3.05 -14.75 7.10
CA ASP A 134 -2.87 -16.03 7.82
C ASP A 134 -1.39 -16.44 7.87
N PRO A 135 -1.02 -17.32 8.82
CA PRO A 135 0.29 -17.95 8.82
C PRO A 135 0.59 -18.64 7.49
N LEU A 136 1.57 -18.14 6.75
CA LEU A 136 1.92 -18.60 5.41
C LEU A 136 2.86 -19.81 5.44
N HIS A 137 2.31 -21.03 5.65
CA HIS A 137 3.10 -22.26 5.73
C HIS A 137 3.67 -22.72 4.38
N SER A 138 2.96 -22.43 3.29
CA SER A 138 3.30 -22.88 1.93
C SER A 138 3.33 -21.75 0.92
N SER A 139 3.54 -20.54 1.37
CA SER A 139 3.79 -19.35 0.57
C SER A 139 4.70 -18.39 1.31
N ILE A 140 5.21 -17.41 0.61
CA ILE A 140 6.11 -16.37 1.11
C ILE A 140 5.45 -15.01 0.93
N PRO A 141 5.58 -14.08 1.90
CA PRO A 141 4.80 -12.84 1.98
C PRO A 141 5.24 -11.80 0.93
N TYR A 142 5.23 -12.16 -0.32
CA TYR A 142 5.60 -11.27 -1.42
C TYR A 142 4.62 -11.35 -2.57
N LEU A 143 4.41 -10.20 -3.21
CA LEU A 143 3.70 -10.06 -4.49
C LEU A 143 4.46 -9.08 -5.39
N VAL A 144 4.24 -9.15 -6.70
CA VAL A 144 4.65 -8.06 -7.59
C VAL A 144 3.84 -6.79 -7.27
N PRO A 145 4.38 -5.57 -7.48
CA PRO A 145 3.70 -4.33 -7.11
C PRO A 145 2.25 -4.23 -7.59
N ARG A 146 1.99 -4.63 -8.83
CA ARG A 146 0.64 -4.64 -9.41
C ARG A 146 -0.34 -5.53 -8.63
N ALA A 147 0.08 -6.70 -8.18
CA ALA A 147 -0.75 -7.62 -7.42
C ALA A 147 -0.95 -7.15 -5.96
N ALA A 148 0.07 -6.55 -5.35
CA ALA A 148 -0.03 -5.95 -4.03
C ALA A 148 -1.03 -4.77 -4.01
N LEU A 149 -0.99 -3.90 -5.02
CA LEU A 149 -1.96 -2.81 -5.20
C LEU A 149 -3.38 -3.36 -5.40
N LEU A 150 -3.54 -4.40 -6.23
CA LEU A 150 -4.85 -5.02 -6.44
C LEU A 150 -5.43 -5.59 -5.14
N LEU A 151 -4.61 -6.28 -4.33
CA LEU A 151 -5.03 -6.80 -3.03
C LEU A 151 -5.48 -5.67 -2.09
N GLN A 152 -4.71 -4.58 -2.04
CA GLN A 152 -5.05 -3.40 -1.24
C GLN A 152 -6.38 -2.78 -1.68
N ASP A 153 -6.59 -2.60 -2.99
CA ASP A 153 -7.80 -2.02 -3.54
C ASP A 153 -9.04 -2.90 -3.30
N ILE A 154 -8.89 -4.24 -3.39
CA ILE A 154 -9.97 -5.18 -3.04
C ILE A 154 -10.32 -5.06 -1.56
N GLY A 155 -9.31 -5.00 -0.69
CA GLY A 155 -9.52 -4.86 0.74
C GLY A 155 -10.23 -3.56 1.09
N GLN A 156 -9.80 -2.44 0.53
CA GLN A 156 -10.44 -1.13 0.72
C GLN A 156 -11.87 -1.12 0.17
N ALA A 157 -12.09 -1.59 -1.05
CA ALA A 157 -13.43 -1.64 -1.65
C ALA A 157 -14.39 -2.53 -0.85
N PHE A 158 -13.88 -3.62 -0.24
CA PHE A 158 -14.67 -4.45 0.66
C PHE A 158 -15.06 -3.69 1.93
N TYR A 159 -14.10 -3.03 2.57
CA TYR A 159 -14.31 -2.19 3.75
C TYR A 159 -15.37 -1.10 3.48
N ASP A 160 -15.21 -0.33 2.41
CA ASP A 160 -16.14 0.71 1.99
C ASP A 160 -17.54 0.14 1.72
N SER A 161 -17.62 -1.05 1.10
CA SER A 161 -18.87 -1.74 0.83
C SER A 161 -19.58 -2.17 2.11
N LEU A 162 -18.84 -2.66 3.12
CA LEU A 162 -19.40 -2.97 4.43
C LEU A 162 -19.98 -1.72 5.08
N TYR A 163 -19.21 -0.63 5.10
CA TYR A 163 -19.65 0.65 5.67
C TYR A 163 -20.92 1.16 4.99
N MET A 164 -20.96 1.23 3.67
CA MET A 164 -22.10 1.71 2.88
C MET A 164 -23.35 0.83 3.04
N LYS A 165 -23.20 -0.43 3.40
CA LYS A 165 -24.28 -1.37 3.64
C LYS A 165 -24.68 -1.44 5.12
N GLY A 166 -23.94 -0.75 6.00
CA GLY A 166 -24.16 -0.78 7.46
C GLY A 166 -23.91 -2.16 8.04
N VAL A 167 -22.97 -2.90 7.45
CA VAL A 167 -22.47 -4.18 7.97
C VAL A 167 -21.26 -3.88 8.84
N PRO A 168 -21.14 -4.47 10.03
CA PRO A 168 -19.98 -4.30 10.90
C PRO A 168 -18.66 -4.62 10.15
N ILE A 169 -17.61 -3.88 10.50
CA ILE A 169 -16.33 -4.02 9.82
C ILE A 169 -15.69 -5.35 10.18
N ASN A 170 -15.30 -6.06 9.14
CA ASN A 170 -14.56 -7.30 9.17
C ASN A 170 -13.49 -7.25 8.09
N GLN A 171 -12.29 -7.73 8.38
CA GLN A 171 -11.19 -7.80 7.43
C GLN A 171 -11.27 -9.07 6.60
N LEU A 172 -10.80 -8.97 5.36
CA LEU A 172 -10.52 -10.14 4.52
C LEU A 172 -9.39 -10.97 5.14
N ILE A 173 -9.36 -12.27 4.86
CA ILE A 173 -8.24 -13.14 5.24
C ILE A 173 -7.52 -13.60 3.98
N VAL A 174 -6.24 -13.23 3.87
CA VAL A 174 -5.34 -13.69 2.82
C VAL A 174 -4.70 -15.00 3.27
N THR A 175 -4.95 -16.07 2.52
CA THR A 175 -4.50 -17.43 2.89
C THR A 175 -3.30 -17.92 2.10
N SER A 176 -3.02 -17.31 0.95
CA SER A 176 -1.86 -17.64 0.12
C SER A 176 -1.46 -16.44 -0.74
N VAL A 177 -0.19 -16.31 -0.95
CA VAL A 177 0.43 -15.30 -1.84
C VAL A 177 1.49 -15.99 -2.71
N MET A 178 2.62 -15.37 -2.98
CA MET A 178 3.69 -15.97 -3.77
C MET A 178 4.15 -17.32 -3.18
N ARG A 179 4.47 -18.28 -4.04
CA ARG A 179 5.12 -19.56 -3.67
C ARG A 179 6.50 -19.64 -4.30
N SER A 180 7.44 -20.21 -3.57
CA SER A 180 8.71 -20.60 -4.15
C SER A 180 8.60 -21.97 -4.85
N MET A 181 9.59 -22.30 -5.67
CA MET A 181 9.69 -23.64 -6.25
C MET A 181 9.81 -24.71 -5.16
N GLU A 182 10.47 -24.40 -4.03
CA GLU A 182 10.56 -25.28 -2.87
C GLU A 182 9.19 -25.52 -2.21
N ASP A 183 8.36 -24.47 -2.06
CA ASP A 183 7.00 -24.58 -1.52
C ASP A 183 6.13 -25.46 -2.41
N VAL A 184 6.18 -25.28 -3.73
CA VAL A 184 5.43 -26.11 -4.69
C VAL A 184 5.84 -27.58 -4.58
N ARG A 185 7.15 -27.87 -4.55
CA ARG A 185 7.66 -29.25 -4.38
C ARG A 185 7.21 -29.88 -3.05
N ARG A 186 7.19 -29.06 -1.97
CA ARG A 186 6.70 -29.52 -0.67
C ARG A 186 5.20 -29.84 -0.71
N LEU A 187 4.39 -29.00 -1.33
CA LEU A 187 2.96 -29.23 -1.52
C LEU A 187 2.67 -30.49 -2.34
N GLN A 188 3.45 -30.74 -3.40
CA GLN A 188 3.28 -31.93 -4.25
C GLN A 188 3.52 -33.25 -3.50
N ARG A 189 4.44 -33.25 -2.53
CA ARG A 189 4.67 -34.45 -1.68
C ARG A 189 3.47 -34.82 -0.82
N HIS A 190 2.60 -33.84 -0.51
CA HIS A 190 1.43 -34.04 0.36
C HIS A 190 0.09 -33.93 -0.38
N ASN A 191 0.09 -33.42 -1.61
CA ASN A 191 -1.12 -33.22 -2.41
C ASN A 191 -0.82 -33.44 -3.89
N GLY A 192 -1.20 -34.60 -4.39
CA GLY A 192 -0.99 -34.98 -5.81
C GLY A 192 -1.68 -34.08 -6.85
N ASN A 193 -2.52 -33.12 -6.42
CA ASN A 193 -3.13 -32.13 -7.31
C ASN A 193 -2.32 -30.84 -7.44
N ALA A 194 -1.21 -30.69 -6.70
CA ALA A 194 -0.34 -29.53 -6.85
C ALA A 194 0.47 -29.65 -8.15
N THR A 195 0.27 -28.73 -9.08
CA THR A 195 0.94 -28.73 -10.38
C THR A 195 2.23 -27.90 -10.36
N ASP A 196 3.21 -28.28 -11.19
CA ASP A 196 4.44 -27.48 -11.41
C ASP A 196 4.14 -26.09 -11.98
N ASN A 197 2.98 -25.90 -12.59
CA ASN A 197 2.53 -24.66 -13.21
C ASN A 197 1.59 -23.85 -12.29
N SER A 198 2.00 -23.62 -11.05
CA SER A 198 1.23 -22.76 -10.14
C SER A 198 1.39 -21.27 -10.50
N CYS A 199 0.26 -20.55 -10.63
CA CYS A 199 0.27 -19.10 -10.84
C CYS A 199 0.95 -18.33 -9.69
N HIS A 200 0.93 -18.88 -8.48
CA HIS A 200 1.59 -18.30 -7.31
C HIS A 200 3.12 -18.20 -7.44
N LEU A 201 3.75 -19.00 -8.31
CA LEU A 201 5.20 -18.94 -8.54
C LEU A 201 5.69 -17.59 -9.06
N TYR A 202 4.81 -16.84 -9.70
CA TYR A 202 5.15 -15.59 -10.38
C TYR A 202 4.89 -14.33 -9.56
N GLY A 203 4.38 -14.47 -8.32
CA GLY A 203 4.06 -13.34 -7.44
C GLY A 203 2.87 -12.48 -7.89
N THR A 204 2.09 -12.94 -8.85
CA THR A 204 0.92 -12.24 -9.41
C THR A 204 -0.39 -12.70 -8.81
N THR A 205 -0.36 -13.72 -7.97
CA THR A 205 -1.53 -14.49 -7.56
C THR A 205 -1.62 -14.55 -6.04
N PHE A 206 -2.84 -14.40 -5.53
CA PHE A 206 -3.15 -14.52 -4.11
C PHE A 206 -4.54 -15.12 -3.91
N ASP A 207 -4.75 -15.72 -2.73
CA ASP A 207 -6.00 -16.34 -2.33
C ASP A 207 -6.64 -15.57 -1.18
N ILE A 208 -7.93 -15.22 -1.31
CA ILE A 208 -8.75 -14.64 -0.23
C ILE A 208 -9.78 -15.67 0.22
N CYS A 209 -9.79 -15.95 1.52
CA CYS A 209 -10.78 -16.82 2.14
C CYS A 209 -12.19 -16.23 2.02
N TYR A 210 -13.20 -17.07 1.79
CA TYR A 210 -14.60 -16.63 1.74
C TYR A 210 -15.50 -17.28 2.79
N ASN A 211 -14.97 -18.18 3.59
CA ASN A 211 -15.73 -18.91 4.61
C ASN A 211 -15.36 -18.52 6.04
N ARG A 212 -14.46 -17.58 6.22
CA ARG A 212 -14.11 -16.92 7.49
C ARG A 212 -13.52 -15.54 7.23
N TYR A 213 -13.65 -14.66 8.22
CA TYR A 213 -13.21 -13.28 8.18
C TYR A 213 -12.66 -12.91 9.55
N HIS A 214 -11.86 -11.85 9.63
CA HIS A 214 -11.30 -11.36 10.88
C HIS A 214 -12.17 -10.18 11.37
N ALA A 215 -12.91 -10.37 12.46
CA ALA A 215 -13.79 -9.34 13.01
C ALA A 215 -12.97 -8.19 13.61
N VAL A 216 -13.32 -6.95 13.23
CA VAL A 216 -12.77 -5.73 13.82
C VAL A 216 -13.78 -5.16 14.85
N ASP A 217 -15.02 -4.93 14.42
CA ASP A 217 -16.08 -4.44 15.32
C ASP A 217 -16.74 -5.59 16.06
N ARG A 218 -17.37 -6.48 15.30
CA ARG A 218 -18.06 -7.67 15.81
C ARG A 218 -18.20 -8.71 14.72
N GLU A 219 -18.39 -9.94 15.12
CA GLU A 219 -18.62 -11.04 14.19
C GLU A 219 -19.91 -10.83 13.38
N VAL A 220 -19.82 -11.18 12.11
CA VAL A 220 -20.91 -11.20 11.14
C VAL A 220 -20.93 -12.58 10.49
N ARG A 221 -22.11 -13.06 10.11
CA ARG A 221 -22.24 -14.34 9.39
C ARG A 221 -21.37 -14.32 8.13
N ASN A 222 -20.54 -15.35 7.96
CA ASN A 222 -19.65 -15.48 6.80
C ASN A 222 -20.36 -15.39 5.46
N ASP A 223 -21.61 -15.89 5.37
CA ASP A 223 -22.41 -15.76 4.14
C ASP A 223 -22.67 -14.30 3.78
N THR A 224 -23.01 -13.46 4.75
CA THR A 224 -23.25 -12.02 4.53
C THR A 224 -21.97 -11.35 4.00
N LEU A 225 -20.84 -11.62 4.63
CA LEU A 225 -19.54 -11.06 4.21
C LEU A 225 -19.13 -11.59 2.83
N LYS A 226 -19.36 -12.86 2.55
CA LYS A 226 -19.13 -13.46 1.23
C LYS A 226 -19.98 -12.81 0.13
N TRP A 227 -21.25 -12.48 0.43
CA TRP A 227 -22.08 -11.77 -0.52
C TRP A 227 -21.51 -10.40 -0.86
N VAL A 228 -21.11 -9.61 0.14
CA VAL A 228 -20.48 -8.30 -0.07
C VAL A 228 -19.16 -8.45 -0.85
N LEU A 229 -18.29 -9.38 -0.45
CA LEU A 229 -17.04 -9.63 -1.16
C LEU A 229 -17.28 -10.01 -2.63
N SER A 230 -18.29 -10.81 -2.91
CA SER A 230 -18.61 -11.22 -4.28
C SER A 230 -19.03 -10.07 -5.18
N GLU A 231 -19.67 -9.03 -4.65
CA GLU A 231 -19.97 -7.81 -5.41
C GLU A 231 -18.69 -7.08 -5.79
N VAL A 232 -17.79 -6.88 -4.84
CA VAL A 232 -16.48 -6.24 -5.09
C VAL A 232 -15.70 -7.01 -6.15
N LEU A 233 -15.59 -8.32 -6.00
CA LEU A 233 -14.83 -9.16 -6.92
C LEU A 233 -15.47 -9.23 -8.33
N ARG A 234 -16.81 -9.19 -8.42
CA ARG A 234 -17.50 -9.07 -9.71
C ARG A 234 -17.10 -7.79 -10.44
N ASP A 235 -17.04 -6.66 -9.71
CA ASP A 235 -16.69 -5.38 -10.29
C ASP A 235 -15.21 -5.35 -10.71
N ILE A 236 -14.30 -5.84 -9.87
CA ILE A 236 -12.86 -6.02 -10.19
C ILE A 236 -12.67 -6.87 -11.46
N ARG A 237 -13.44 -7.96 -11.61
CA ARG A 237 -13.36 -8.83 -12.78
C ARG A 237 -13.95 -8.17 -14.03
N ARG A 238 -15.10 -7.49 -13.91
CA ARG A 238 -15.72 -6.71 -14.99
C ARG A 238 -14.77 -5.63 -15.51
N ASP A 239 -14.06 -4.95 -14.62
CA ASP A 239 -13.10 -3.90 -14.94
C ASP A 239 -11.75 -4.46 -15.44
N LYS A 240 -11.70 -5.77 -15.68
CA LYS A 240 -10.54 -6.50 -16.22
C LYS A 240 -9.26 -6.35 -15.41
N ARG A 241 -9.36 -6.16 -14.10
CA ARG A 241 -8.22 -5.99 -13.22
C ARG A 241 -7.62 -7.31 -12.75
N ALA A 242 -8.46 -8.36 -12.66
CA ALA A 242 -8.03 -9.71 -12.28
C ALA A 242 -8.81 -10.79 -13.03
N TYR A 243 -8.18 -11.94 -13.17
CA TYR A 243 -8.85 -13.22 -13.36
C TYR A 243 -9.20 -13.79 -12.00
N ILE A 244 -10.41 -14.31 -11.84
CA ILE A 244 -10.91 -14.79 -10.55
C ILE A 244 -11.58 -16.14 -10.71
N LYS A 245 -11.17 -17.09 -9.86
CA LYS A 245 -11.74 -18.42 -9.79
C LYS A 245 -12.29 -18.69 -8.40
N TYR A 246 -13.52 -19.20 -8.35
CA TYR A 246 -14.14 -19.66 -7.10
C TYR A 246 -13.71 -21.10 -6.82
N GLU A 247 -12.88 -21.31 -5.80
CA GLU A 247 -12.33 -22.60 -5.43
C GLU A 247 -13.06 -23.22 -4.23
N VAL A 248 -14.02 -24.10 -4.52
CA VAL A 248 -14.90 -24.69 -3.49
C VAL A 248 -14.13 -25.53 -2.48
N LYS A 249 -13.20 -26.37 -2.96
CA LYS A 249 -12.43 -27.28 -2.08
C LYS A 249 -11.46 -26.56 -1.15
N GLN A 250 -10.95 -25.41 -1.58
CA GLN A 250 -9.98 -24.61 -0.83
C GLN A 250 -10.64 -23.52 0.01
N GLY A 251 -11.92 -23.23 -0.23
CA GLY A 251 -12.66 -22.20 0.51
C GLY A 251 -12.18 -20.78 0.21
N CYS A 252 -11.62 -20.53 -0.97
CA CYS A 252 -11.06 -19.24 -1.36
C CYS A 252 -11.51 -18.77 -2.75
N PHE A 253 -11.35 -17.47 -2.99
CA PHE A 253 -11.25 -16.91 -4.31
C PHE A 253 -9.76 -16.84 -4.69
N HIS A 254 -9.40 -17.54 -5.75
CA HIS A 254 -8.07 -17.56 -6.33
C HIS A 254 -7.98 -16.49 -7.42
N MET A 255 -7.07 -15.54 -7.26
CA MET A 255 -7.00 -14.34 -8.08
C MET A 255 -5.62 -14.12 -8.66
N THR A 256 -5.56 -13.87 -9.97
CA THR A 256 -4.34 -13.48 -10.67
C THR A 256 -4.53 -12.11 -11.31
N VAL A 257 -3.62 -11.17 -11.05
CA VAL A 257 -3.65 -9.82 -11.63
C VAL A 257 -3.57 -9.87 -13.16
N ARG A 258 -4.25 -8.90 -13.79
CA ARG A 258 -4.42 -8.89 -15.25
C ARG A 258 -3.73 -7.68 -15.91
#